data_75015ce5ed5e577eb88c1596047e676c
#
_entry.id   75015ce5ed5e577eb88c1596047e676c
#
_cell.length_a   1.000
_cell.length_b   1.000
_cell.length_c   1.000
_cell.angle_alpha   90.00
_cell.angle_beta   90.00
_cell.angle_gamma   90.00
#
_symmetry.space_group_name_H-M   'P 1'
#
loop_
_entity.id
_entity.type
_entity.pdbx_description
1 polymer ?
#
loop_
_entity_poly.entity_id
_entity_poly.type
_entity_poly.pdbx_seq_one_letter_code
_entity_poly.pdbx_strand_id
1 'polypeptide(L)'
;MNPSSRITKQSWDNLWTTFNTIVRDNDQDLMQENANVDGRSPMGMMGTFASESAKYYAMEHLLSEQVKKAIDQNILYPHDLDFYATGTTTCSQIPLAQILEKGFHTGHGHMRQPQDIKSALALSSIIFQANQNMQHGGQSFAMFDIDLAPYVKKTFERNKKRLAAYPLTAKQVEEFAWKETENDTHQACEAFIHNSNSMHSRGGGQVPFISINYGTDTSKEGRLLIRQLLRATQAGLGKGETPIFPIQIFKLKKGVNFEESDPNYDLFELALETTAKRLFPNFSFLDAPFNAMHYDGRPESEVCYMGCRTRVMANIHGEETAIGRGNISFTSINLVKLALISGSKESFFESLNHYVDLGIRQLLERFAYQSTKKARGFQFFYSQGVWRGGEKLQPEDSVAEILKQGTLSIGFIGLAECLVALTGKHHGEDKNSWNLGNEIVAFMRRKMDQATEEYQLNFSLVATPAEGLSGKFIKKDCAEFGTISGVTNHNYYTNSFHIPVYYPIQALDKVRLEGPFQALCNGGHITYIELDGAAVHNQKALQQIVQAMAQYGVGYGSINHPVDRCKCCGYNGVIENECPSCGNEDEHHIERIRRITGYLVGDMSKWNSAKRSEEADRVKHK
;
A
#
# COMPACT_ATOMS: atom_id res chain seq x y z
N MET A 1 2.74 23.78 -27.91
CA MET A 1 3.89 22.86 -27.82
C MET A 1 4.65 22.91 -29.13
N ASN A 2 5.93 23.23 -29.08
CA ASN A 2 6.75 23.37 -30.27
C ASN A 2 7.25 21.98 -30.70
N PRO A 3 6.94 21.47 -31.91
CA PRO A 3 7.26 20.09 -32.30
C PRO A 3 8.76 19.83 -32.62
N SER A 4 9.65 20.76 -32.34
CA SER A 4 11.03 20.72 -32.82
C SER A 4 12.09 20.51 -31.72
N SER A 5 11.76 20.06 -30.52
CA SER A 5 12.78 19.63 -29.57
C SER A 5 13.29 18.24 -29.99
N ARG A 6 14.32 18.22 -30.83
CA ARG A 6 15.10 17.00 -31.10
C ARG A 6 15.67 16.51 -29.77
N ILE A 7 15.46 15.23 -29.46
CA ILE A 7 16.19 14.55 -28.38
C ILE A 7 17.67 14.90 -28.52
N THR A 8 18.28 15.44 -27.48
CA THR A 8 19.70 15.81 -27.55
C THR A 8 20.52 14.54 -27.71
N LYS A 9 21.69 14.63 -28.38
CA LYS A 9 22.59 13.50 -28.52
C LYS A 9 22.96 12.92 -27.15
N GLN A 10 23.12 13.77 -26.14
CA GLN A 10 23.45 13.37 -24.77
C GLN A 10 22.33 12.55 -24.12
N SER A 11 21.08 12.95 -24.25
CA SER A 11 19.93 12.23 -23.70
C SER A 11 19.78 10.85 -24.37
N TRP A 12 20.06 10.78 -25.67
CA TRP A 12 20.07 9.52 -26.42
C TRP A 12 21.19 8.59 -25.98
N ASP A 13 22.40 9.09 -25.82
CA ASP A 13 23.56 8.32 -25.37
C ASP A 13 23.36 7.80 -23.94
N ASN A 14 22.73 8.60 -23.04
CA ASN A 14 22.38 8.18 -21.68
C ASN A 14 21.35 7.03 -21.68
N LEU A 15 20.26 7.17 -22.46
CA LEU A 15 19.24 6.13 -22.58
C LEU A 15 19.84 4.82 -23.14
N TRP A 16 20.73 4.94 -24.13
CA TRP A 16 21.45 3.80 -24.74
C TRP A 16 22.35 3.09 -23.73
N THR A 17 23.03 3.87 -22.89
CA THR A 17 23.84 3.34 -21.78
C THR A 17 23.00 2.57 -20.79
N THR A 18 21.83 3.10 -20.40
CA THR A 18 20.85 2.43 -19.52
C THR A 18 20.37 1.12 -20.14
N PHE A 19 20.03 1.10 -21.43
CA PHE A 19 19.62 -0.12 -22.11
C PHE A 19 20.72 -1.18 -22.15
N ASN A 20 21.97 -0.79 -22.38
CA ASN A 20 23.10 -1.72 -22.31
C ASN A 20 23.28 -2.32 -20.92
N THR A 21 23.05 -1.53 -19.87
CA THR A 21 23.09 -1.99 -18.47
C THR A 21 22.00 -3.06 -18.22
N ILE A 22 20.77 -2.81 -18.68
CA ILE A 22 19.64 -3.75 -18.57
C ILE A 22 19.97 -5.07 -19.30
N VAL A 23 20.43 -4.99 -20.56
CA VAL A 23 20.73 -6.20 -21.38
C VAL A 23 21.85 -7.03 -20.78
N ARG A 24 22.84 -6.40 -20.14
CA ARG A 24 23.99 -7.09 -19.54
C ARG A 24 23.76 -7.56 -18.10
N ASP A 25 22.59 -7.26 -17.53
CA ASP A 25 22.25 -7.56 -16.12
C ASP A 25 23.33 -7.07 -15.12
N ASN A 26 23.88 -5.88 -15.38
CA ASN A 26 25.02 -5.35 -14.63
C ASN A 26 24.60 -4.47 -13.44
N ASP A 27 23.31 -4.15 -13.27
CA ASP A 27 22.79 -3.36 -12.16
C ASP A 27 21.59 -4.06 -11.51
N GLN A 28 21.86 -4.73 -10.41
CA GLN A 28 20.86 -5.49 -9.67
C GLN A 28 19.77 -4.56 -9.06
N ASP A 29 20.11 -3.34 -8.68
CA ASP A 29 19.15 -2.40 -8.11
C ASP A 29 18.17 -1.87 -9.17
N LEU A 30 18.63 -1.70 -10.41
CA LEU A 30 17.77 -1.34 -11.54
C LEU A 30 16.81 -2.49 -11.89
N MET A 31 17.32 -3.72 -11.92
CA MET A 31 16.53 -4.92 -12.26
C MET A 31 15.54 -5.31 -11.14
N GLN A 32 15.75 -4.86 -9.92
CA GLN A 32 14.96 -5.16 -8.72
C GLN A 32 14.39 -3.92 -8.04
N GLU A 33 14.24 -2.82 -8.76
CA GLU A 33 13.67 -1.57 -8.23
C GLU A 33 12.29 -1.81 -7.61
N ASN A 34 11.54 -2.74 -8.19
CA ASN A 34 10.25 -3.20 -7.68
C ASN A 34 10.33 -4.69 -7.31
N ALA A 35 10.18 -5.02 -6.04
CA ALA A 35 10.34 -6.37 -5.47
C ALA A 35 9.45 -7.47 -6.11
N ASN A 36 8.42 -7.09 -6.86
CA ASN A 36 7.50 -8.02 -7.52
C ASN A 36 7.78 -8.21 -9.02
N VAL A 37 8.80 -7.55 -9.57
CA VAL A 37 9.22 -7.71 -10.97
C VAL A 37 10.57 -8.42 -11.01
N ASP A 38 10.67 -9.42 -11.84
CA ASP A 38 11.98 -9.91 -12.29
C ASP A 38 12.32 -9.25 -13.63
N GLY A 39 13.12 -8.18 -13.58
CA GLY A 39 13.60 -7.47 -14.77
C GLY A 39 14.43 -8.32 -15.73
N ARG A 40 14.87 -9.51 -15.29
CA ARG A 40 15.61 -10.48 -16.11
C ARG A 40 14.69 -11.34 -16.98
N SER A 41 13.41 -11.43 -16.64
CA SER A 41 12.43 -12.13 -17.49
C SER A 41 12.21 -11.36 -18.81
N PRO A 42 11.83 -12.00 -19.91
CA PRO A 42 11.60 -11.31 -21.18
C PRO A 42 10.62 -10.14 -21.07
N MET A 43 9.50 -10.34 -20.36
CA MET A 43 8.50 -9.29 -20.17
C MET A 43 8.94 -8.24 -19.16
N GLY A 44 9.69 -8.63 -18.12
CA GLY A 44 10.31 -7.70 -17.18
C GLY A 44 11.31 -6.78 -17.87
N MET A 45 12.18 -7.30 -18.72
CA MET A 45 13.14 -6.53 -19.52
C MET A 45 12.43 -5.53 -20.44
N MET A 46 11.39 -5.96 -21.15
CA MET A 46 10.57 -5.06 -21.99
C MET A 46 9.90 -3.98 -21.16
N GLY A 47 9.37 -4.32 -19.99
CA GLY A 47 8.79 -3.37 -19.04
C GLY A 47 9.82 -2.34 -18.56
N THR A 48 11.03 -2.77 -18.22
CA THR A 48 12.13 -1.89 -17.79
C THR A 48 12.57 -0.94 -18.91
N PHE A 49 12.68 -1.42 -20.15
CA PHE A 49 12.94 -0.56 -21.31
C PHE A 49 11.84 0.51 -21.48
N ALA A 50 10.58 0.12 -21.41
CA ALA A 50 9.46 1.04 -21.54
C ALA A 50 9.46 2.08 -20.40
N SER A 51 9.67 1.64 -19.15
CA SER A 51 9.74 2.50 -17.96
C SER A 51 10.86 3.54 -18.09
N GLU A 52 12.10 3.11 -18.39
CA GLU A 52 13.22 4.03 -18.54
C GLU A 52 13.03 5.01 -19.70
N SER A 53 12.52 4.55 -20.85
CA SER A 53 12.20 5.46 -21.97
C SER A 53 11.17 6.51 -21.59
N ALA A 54 10.13 6.12 -20.87
CA ALA A 54 9.05 7.02 -20.43
C ALA A 54 9.54 8.01 -19.36
N LYS A 55 10.43 7.59 -18.43
CA LYS A 55 11.10 8.50 -17.47
C LYS A 55 11.92 9.56 -18.19
N TYR A 56 12.74 9.17 -19.18
CA TYR A 56 13.50 10.13 -19.99
C TYR A 56 12.57 11.12 -20.70
N TYR A 57 11.51 10.63 -21.32
CA TYR A 57 10.53 11.52 -21.96
C TYR A 57 9.91 12.51 -20.98
N ALA A 58 9.52 12.07 -19.79
CA ALA A 58 8.95 12.94 -18.76
C ALA A 58 9.95 13.99 -18.28
N MET A 59 11.19 13.59 -18.02
CA MET A 59 12.28 14.50 -17.63
C MET A 59 12.56 15.55 -18.69
N GLU A 60 12.63 15.19 -19.96
CA GLU A 60 12.97 16.12 -21.03
C GLU A 60 11.82 17.07 -21.41
N HIS A 61 10.57 16.58 -21.41
CA HIS A 61 9.46 17.27 -22.06
C HIS A 61 8.30 17.68 -21.14
N LEU A 62 8.17 17.08 -19.95
CA LEU A 62 6.99 17.29 -19.11
C LEU A 62 7.28 18.04 -17.81
N LEU A 63 8.51 18.02 -17.31
CA LEU A 63 8.89 18.69 -16.07
C LEU A 63 9.45 20.09 -16.36
N SER A 64 9.10 21.04 -15.48
CA SER A 64 9.70 22.38 -15.51
C SER A 64 11.19 22.35 -15.08
N GLU A 65 11.98 23.31 -15.57
CA GLU A 65 13.42 23.39 -15.29
C GLU A 65 13.73 23.51 -13.77
N GLN A 66 12.85 24.15 -13.02
CA GLN A 66 13.02 24.29 -11.57
C GLN A 66 12.86 22.92 -10.87
N VAL A 67 11.89 22.10 -11.33
CA VAL A 67 11.68 20.75 -10.79
C VAL A 67 12.84 19.83 -11.18
N LYS A 68 13.31 19.87 -12.43
CA LYS A 68 14.50 19.11 -12.88
C LYS A 68 15.71 19.42 -12.02
N LYS A 69 15.99 20.70 -11.79
CA LYS A 69 17.10 21.13 -10.93
C LYS A 69 16.98 20.57 -9.50
N ALA A 70 15.79 20.57 -8.91
CA ALA A 70 15.58 20.01 -7.57
C ALA A 70 15.75 18.48 -7.54
N ILE A 71 15.42 17.78 -8.62
CA ILE A 71 15.66 16.34 -8.78
C ILE A 71 17.16 16.06 -8.87
N ASP A 72 17.88 16.84 -9.69
CA ASP A 72 19.34 16.72 -9.86
C ASP A 72 20.08 16.99 -8.54
N GLN A 73 19.61 17.98 -7.76
CA GLN A 73 20.10 18.31 -6.43
C GLN A 73 19.74 17.28 -5.35
N ASN A 74 19.05 16.20 -5.70
CA ASN A 74 18.63 15.14 -4.76
C ASN A 74 17.67 15.61 -3.66
N ILE A 75 16.88 16.65 -3.91
CA ILE A 75 15.94 17.22 -2.93
C ILE A 75 14.51 16.75 -3.17
N LEU A 76 14.08 16.70 -4.43
CA LEU A 76 12.71 16.38 -4.82
C LEU A 76 12.68 15.10 -5.65
N TYR A 77 11.68 14.27 -5.43
CA TYR A 77 11.46 13.04 -6.20
C TYR A 77 9.98 12.90 -6.56
N PRO A 78 9.56 13.33 -7.77
CA PRO A 78 8.25 12.99 -8.30
C PRO A 78 8.19 11.48 -8.55
N HIS A 79 7.20 10.81 -7.96
CA HIS A 79 7.03 9.37 -8.13
C HIS A 79 6.40 9.01 -9.47
N ASP A 80 6.67 7.80 -9.94
CA ASP A 80 6.04 7.21 -11.13
C ASP A 80 6.19 8.10 -12.39
N LEU A 81 7.42 8.60 -12.65
CA LEU A 81 7.72 9.42 -13.82
C LEU A 81 7.53 8.66 -15.14
N ASP A 82 7.69 7.35 -15.13
CA ASP A 82 7.41 6.45 -16.25
C ASP A 82 5.93 6.43 -16.64
N PHE A 83 5.04 6.67 -15.68
CA PHE A 83 3.60 6.80 -15.95
C PHE A 83 3.11 8.24 -16.14
N TYR A 84 3.99 9.23 -16.04
CA TYR A 84 3.60 10.64 -16.17
C TYR A 84 2.89 10.92 -17.52
N ALA A 85 3.51 10.50 -18.62
CA ALA A 85 2.99 10.72 -19.97
C ALA A 85 1.68 9.96 -20.25
N THR A 86 1.44 8.84 -19.56
CA THR A 86 0.19 8.07 -19.70
C THR A 86 -1.01 8.79 -19.11
N GLY A 87 -0.79 9.61 -18.08
CA GLY A 87 -1.86 10.32 -17.37
C GLY A 87 -2.66 9.45 -16.39
N THR A 88 -2.16 8.27 -16.04
CA THR A 88 -2.79 7.37 -15.07
C THR A 88 -2.69 7.91 -13.64
N THR A 89 -3.56 7.43 -12.75
CA THR A 89 -3.53 7.72 -11.30
C THR A 89 -2.70 6.70 -10.55
N THR A 90 -2.22 7.08 -9.35
CA THR A 90 -1.40 6.20 -8.50
C THR A 90 -2.21 5.04 -7.93
N CYS A 91 -3.41 5.27 -7.40
CA CYS A 91 -4.20 4.23 -6.75
C CYS A 91 -5.69 4.52 -6.73
N SER A 92 -6.52 3.49 -6.43
CA SER A 92 -7.98 3.65 -6.32
C SER A 92 -8.62 2.68 -5.33
N GLN A 93 -9.68 3.15 -4.64
CA GLN A 93 -10.63 2.35 -3.86
C GLN A 93 -11.84 2.01 -4.74
N ILE A 94 -11.92 0.79 -5.19
CA ILE A 94 -12.92 0.33 -6.17
C ILE A 94 -14.28 0.14 -5.48
N PRO A 95 -15.39 0.69 -6.01
CA PRO A 95 -16.74 0.50 -5.48
C PRO A 95 -17.31 -0.87 -5.89
N LEU A 96 -16.89 -1.93 -5.20
CA LEU A 96 -17.14 -3.33 -5.58
C LEU A 96 -18.63 -3.65 -5.70
N ALA A 97 -19.43 -3.29 -4.68
CA ALA A 97 -20.88 -3.54 -4.70
C ALA A 97 -21.54 -2.97 -5.95
N GLN A 98 -21.25 -1.70 -6.24
CA GLN A 98 -21.84 -1.00 -7.39
C GLN A 98 -21.49 -1.65 -8.73
N ILE A 99 -20.22 -2.07 -8.90
CA ILE A 99 -19.77 -2.71 -10.14
C ILE A 99 -20.37 -4.10 -10.29
N LEU A 100 -20.43 -4.89 -9.21
CA LEU A 100 -21.02 -6.23 -9.25
C LEU A 100 -22.54 -6.21 -9.47
N GLU A 101 -23.26 -5.27 -8.88
CA GLU A 101 -24.73 -5.15 -9.04
C GLU A 101 -25.15 -4.81 -10.46
N LYS A 102 -24.44 -3.87 -11.09
CA LYS A 102 -24.73 -3.44 -12.47
C LYS A 102 -24.19 -4.41 -13.51
N GLY A 103 -23.20 -5.24 -13.13
CA GLY A 103 -22.34 -5.92 -14.09
C GLY A 103 -21.37 -4.93 -14.73
N PHE A 104 -20.45 -5.42 -15.54
CA PHE A 104 -19.39 -4.59 -16.12
C PHE A 104 -18.87 -5.12 -17.46
N HIS A 105 -18.18 -4.24 -18.20
CA HIS A 105 -17.50 -4.55 -19.46
C HIS A 105 -15.99 -4.45 -19.30
N THR A 106 -15.27 -5.43 -19.85
CA THR A 106 -13.79 -5.41 -19.95
C THR A 106 -13.27 -5.06 -21.35
N GLY A 107 -14.20 -4.72 -22.28
CA GLY A 107 -13.89 -4.51 -23.70
C GLY A 107 -14.28 -5.68 -24.60
N HIS A 108 -14.51 -6.88 -24.06
CA HIS A 108 -14.81 -8.10 -24.80
C HIS A 108 -16.18 -8.73 -24.49
N GLY A 109 -17.07 -7.98 -23.89
CA GLY A 109 -18.40 -8.43 -23.53
C GLY A 109 -18.82 -8.02 -22.13
N HIS A 110 -20.11 -8.22 -21.82
CA HIS A 110 -20.69 -7.83 -20.53
C HIS A 110 -20.68 -9.00 -19.54
N MET A 111 -20.12 -8.75 -18.37
CA MET A 111 -20.18 -9.64 -17.22
C MET A 111 -21.43 -9.29 -16.41
N ARG A 112 -22.41 -10.18 -16.38
CA ARG A 112 -23.64 -9.95 -15.62
C ARG A 112 -23.41 -10.01 -14.12
N GLN A 113 -24.35 -9.48 -13.34
CA GLN A 113 -24.37 -9.61 -11.88
C GLN A 113 -24.18 -11.06 -11.44
N PRO A 114 -23.27 -11.34 -10.49
CA PRO A 114 -23.05 -12.68 -9.94
C PRO A 114 -24.27 -13.19 -9.16
N GLN A 115 -24.48 -14.51 -9.18
CA GLN A 115 -25.62 -15.16 -8.55
C GLN A 115 -25.25 -15.93 -7.27
N ASP A 116 -23.99 -16.01 -6.95
CA ASP A 116 -23.46 -16.70 -5.76
C ASP A 116 -22.08 -16.15 -5.37
N ILE A 117 -21.57 -16.56 -4.21
CA ILE A 117 -20.27 -16.08 -3.70
C ILE A 117 -19.09 -16.52 -4.56
N LYS A 118 -19.13 -17.70 -5.19
CA LYS A 118 -18.05 -18.18 -6.07
C LYS A 118 -17.90 -17.30 -7.29
N SER A 119 -19.01 -16.99 -7.95
CA SER A 119 -19.00 -16.09 -9.11
C SER A 119 -18.68 -14.65 -8.70
N ALA A 120 -19.10 -14.18 -7.52
CA ALA A 120 -18.78 -12.83 -7.03
C ALA A 120 -17.27 -12.66 -6.81
N LEU A 121 -16.61 -13.61 -6.13
CA LEU A 121 -15.16 -13.54 -5.89
C LEU A 121 -14.33 -13.75 -7.17
N ALA A 122 -14.79 -14.60 -8.09
CA ALA A 122 -14.16 -14.74 -9.40
C ALA A 122 -14.22 -13.42 -10.20
N LEU A 123 -15.39 -12.74 -10.24
CA LEU A 123 -15.54 -11.45 -10.89
C LEU A 123 -14.76 -10.34 -10.19
N SER A 124 -14.63 -10.38 -8.87
CA SER A 124 -13.79 -9.44 -8.11
C SER A 124 -12.32 -9.51 -8.55
N SER A 125 -11.81 -10.72 -8.82
CA SER A 125 -10.47 -10.91 -9.37
C SER A 125 -10.34 -10.30 -10.77
N ILE A 126 -11.35 -10.48 -11.64
CA ILE A 126 -11.37 -9.90 -13.00
C ILE A 126 -11.42 -8.36 -12.95
N ILE A 127 -12.16 -7.77 -12.00
CA ILE A 127 -12.21 -6.32 -11.79
C ILE A 127 -10.81 -5.78 -11.48
N PHE A 128 -10.06 -6.41 -10.58
CA PHE A 128 -8.68 -6.02 -10.30
C PHE A 128 -7.77 -6.12 -11.52
N GLN A 129 -7.87 -7.19 -12.29
CA GLN A 129 -7.07 -7.36 -13.52
C GLN A 129 -7.39 -6.30 -14.58
N ALA A 130 -8.68 -6.05 -14.82
CA ALA A 130 -9.11 -5.07 -15.80
C ALA A 130 -8.67 -3.64 -15.39
N ASN A 131 -8.83 -3.31 -14.11
CA ASN A 131 -8.44 -1.99 -13.60
C ASN A 131 -6.93 -1.77 -13.60
N GLN A 132 -6.11 -2.83 -13.39
CA GLN A 132 -4.64 -2.70 -13.39
C GLN A 132 -4.08 -2.18 -14.71
N ASN A 133 -4.79 -2.37 -15.82
CA ASN A 133 -4.38 -1.82 -17.12
C ASN A 133 -4.69 -0.32 -17.27
N MET A 134 -5.43 0.27 -16.33
CA MET A 134 -5.93 1.66 -16.40
C MET A 134 -5.27 2.58 -15.36
N GLN A 135 -4.56 2.01 -14.38
CA GLN A 135 -3.80 2.75 -13.36
C GLN A 135 -2.47 2.04 -13.06
N HIS A 136 -1.50 2.73 -12.47
CA HIS A 136 -0.17 2.16 -12.27
C HIS A 136 0.10 1.61 -10.87
N GLY A 137 -0.59 2.08 -9.84
CA GLY A 137 -0.33 1.70 -8.45
C GLY A 137 -1.30 0.69 -7.85
N GLY A 138 -1.52 0.79 -6.56
CA GLY A 138 -2.35 -0.13 -5.79
C GLY A 138 -3.84 0.05 -6.00
N GLN A 139 -4.58 -1.04 -5.77
CA GLN A 139 -6.03 -1.09 -5.86
C GLN A 139 -6.60 -1.70 -4.59
N SER A 140 -7.80 -1.31 -4.19
CA SER A 140 -8.40 -1.83 -2.96
C SER A 140 -9.91 -1.94 -3.06
N PHE A 141 -10.48 -2.90 -2.33
CA PHE A 141 -11.89 -2.91 -1.97
C PHE A 141 -12.06 -2.37 -0.55
N ALA A 142 -12.91 -1.38 -0.42
CA ALA A 142 -13.08 -0.61 0.83
C ALA A 142 -13.91 -1.34 1.90
N MET A 143 -14.88 -2.17 1.47
CA MET A 143 -15.87 -2.82 2.34
C MET A 143 -16.11 -4.27 1.87
N PHE A 144 -15.04 -5.06 1.82
CA PHE A 144 -15.06 -6.38 1.18
C PHE A 144 -16.10 -7.34 1.76
N ASP A 145 -16.25 -7.36 3.08
CA ASP A 145 -17.23 -8.18 3.80
C ASP A 145 -18.67 -7.70 3.54
N ILE A 146 -18.95 -6.42 3.65
CA ILE A 146 -20.25 -5.80 3.43
C ILE A 146 -20.69 -5.96 1.97
N ASP A 147 -19.79 -5.65 1.01
CA ASP A 147 -20.08 -5.70 -0.43
C ASP A 147 -20.40 -7.12 -0.92
N LEU A 148 -19.82 -8.14 -0.28
CA LEU A 148 -19.97 -9.54 -0.69
C LEU A 148 -20.96 -10.37 0.15
N ALA A 149 -21.36 -9.92 1.34
CA ALA A 149 -22.36 -10.59 2.15
C ALA A 149 -23.67 -10.90 1.41
N PRO A 150 -24.21 -10.03 0.53
CA PRO A 150 -25.40 -10.34 -0.29
C PRO A 150 -25.22 -11.59 -1.17
N TYR A 151 -24.02 -11.88 -1.63
CA TYR A 151 -23.73 -13.05 -2.47
C TYR A 151 -23.58 -14.34 -1.66
N VAL A 152 -23.15 -14.26 -0.40
CA VAL A 152 -23.23 -15.35 0.57
C VAL A 152 -24.70 -15.70 0.82
N LYS A 153 -25.56 -14.71 1.03
CA LYS A 153 -27.01 -14.89 1.18
C LYS A 153 -27.64 -15.55 -0.05
N LYS A 154 -27.33 -15.08 -1.25
CA LYS A 154 -27.80 -15.71 -2.51
C LYS A 154 -27.35 -17.18 -2.60
N THR A 155 -26.13 -17.47 -2.17
CA THR A 155 -25.61 -18.85 -2.13
C THR A 155 -26.44 -19.73 -1.18
N PHE A 156 -26.74 -19.21 0.01
CA PHE A 156 -27.55 -19.89 1.00
C PHE A 156 -28.96 -20.19 0.46
N GLU A 157 -29.64 -19.20 -0.12
CA GLU A 157 -30.98 -19.38 -0.69
C GLU A 157 -30.98 -20.38 -1.84
N ARG A 158 -29.96 -20.36 -2.69
CA ARG A 158 -29.76 -21.36 -3.75
C ARG A 158 -29.62 -22.78 -3.17
N ASN A 159 -28.78 -22.98 -2.15
CA ASN A 159 -28.52 -24.23 -1.51
C ASN A 159 -29.82 -24.75 -0.80
N LYS A 160 -30.52 -23.86 -0.11
CA LYS A 160 -31.80 -24.14 0.55
C LYS A 160 -32.85 -24.62 -0.46
N LYS A 161 -33.02 -23.93 -1.58
CA LYS A 161 -33.93 -24.31 -2.65
C LYS A 161 -33.59 -25.70 -3.23
N ARG A 162 -32.30 -25.99 -3.43
CA ARG A 162 -31.84 -27.29 -3.94
C ARG A 162 -32.13 -28.41 -2.95
N LEU A 163 -31.85 -28.20 -1.66
CA LEU A 163 -32.06 -29.21 -0.62
C LEU A 163 -33.54 -29.47 -0.28
N ALA A 164 -34.39 -28.47 -0.49
CA ALA A 164 -35.84 -28.63 -0.31
C ALA A 164 -36.48 -29.63 -1.29
N ALA A 165 -35.77 -30.05 -2.34
CA ALA A 165 -36.22 -31.10 -3.26
C ALA A 165 -36.00 -32.54 -2.71
N TYR A 166 -35.29 -32.68 -1.59
CA TYR A 166 -35.01 -33.99 -0.94
C TYR A 166 -35.96 -34.21 0.24
N PRO A 167 -36.15 -35.46 0.68
CA PRO A 167 -37.03 -35.79 1.82
C PRO A 167 -36.40 -35.40 3.17
N LEU A 168 -36.16 -34.10 3.36
CA LEU A 168 -35.58 -33.51 4.57
C LEU A 168 -36.64 -32.68 5.30
N THR A 169 -36.54 -32.60 6.63
CA THR A 169 -37.32 -31.62 7.41
C THR A 169 -36.85 -30.20 7.15
N ALA A 170 -37.71 -29.21 7.35
CA ALA A 170 -37.35 -27.79 7.16
C ALA A 170 -36.10 -27.41 7.97
N LYS A 171 -35.95 -27.93 9.20
CA LYS A 171 -34.76 -27.72 10.04
C LYS A 171 -33.49 -28.31 9.42
N GLN A 172 -33.57 -29.52 8.90
CA GLN A 172 -32.45 -30.20 8.22
C GLN A 172 -32.07 -29.46 6.94
N VAL A 173 -33.04 -28.98 6.16
CA VAL A 173 -32.79 -28.16 4.97
C VAL A 173 -32.01 -26.87 5.32
N GLU A 174 -32.43 -26.18 6.38
CA GLU A 174 -31.76 -24.96 6.86
C GLU A 174 -30.31 -25.23 7.29
N GLU A 175 -30.11 -26.26 8.11
CA GLU A 175 -28.81 -26.65 8.67
C GLU A 175 -27.84 -27.10 7.57
N PHE A 176 -28.31 -28.00 6.67
CA PHE A 176 -27.46 -28.49 5.58
C PHE A 176 -27.16 -27.39 4.53
N ALA A 177 -28.14 -26.53 4.23
CA ALA A 177 -27.93 -25.39 3.33
C ALA A 177 -26.87 -24.46 3.87
N TRP A 178 -26.88 -24.22 5.19
CA TRP A 178 -25.85 -23.36 5.80
C TRP A 178 -24.46 -24.00 5.73
N LYS A 179 -24.34 -25.28 6.05
CA LYS A 179 -23.08 -26.03 5.97
C LYS A 179 -22.50 -26.05 4.55
N GLU A 180 -23.35 -26.25 3.54
CA GLU A 180 -22.91 -26.16 2.14
C GLU A 180 -22.47 -24.74 1.77
N THR A 181 -23.17 -23.71 2.29
CA THR A 181 -22.79 -22.31 2.08
C THR A 181 -21.45 -21.97 2.73
N GLU A 182 -21.15 -22.53 3.90
CA GLU A 182 -19.84 -22.42 4.53
C GLU A 182 -18.73 -23.00 3.63
N ASN A 183 -18.95 -24.18 3.07
CA ASN A 183 -18.00 -24.83 2.15
C ASN A 183 -17.84 -24.04 0.84
N ASP A 184 -18.95 -23.58 0.25
CA ASP A 184 -18.93 -22.77 -0.98
C ASP A 184 -18.17 -21.46 -0.76
N THR A 185 -18.37 -20.82 0.40
CA THR A 185 -17.69 -19.57 0.78
C THR A 185 -16.20 -19.79 1.01
N HIS A 186 -15.84 -20.90 1.69
CA HIS A 186 -14.45 -21.27 1.91
C HIS A 186 -13.70 -21.45 0.58
N GLN A 187 -14.25 -22.27 -0.33
CA GLN A 187 -13.66 -22.52 -1.64
C GLN A 187 -13.56 -21.26 -2.51
N ALA A 188 -14.54 -20.36 -2.38
CA ALA A 188 -14.50 -19.08 -3.07
C ALA A 188 -13.35 -18.17 -2.54
N CYS A 189 -13.17 -18.12 -1.21
CA CYS A 189 -12.08 -17.37 -0.59
C CYS A 189 -10.70 -17.95 -0.94
N GLU A 190 -10.54 -19.27 -0.91
CA GLU A 190 -9.33 -19.97 -1.33
C GLU A 190 -8.96 -19.63 -2.78
N ALA A 191 -9.93 -19.78 -3.70
CA ALA A 191 -9.74 -19.44 -5.11
C ALA A 191 -9.36 -17.94 -5.31
N PHE A 192 -9.97 -17.02 -4.56
CA PHE A 192 -9.65 -15.61 -4.62
C PHE A 192 -8.21 -15.32 -4.16
N ILE A 193 -7.76 -15.96 -3.07
CA ILE A 193 -6.38 -15.84 -2.59
C ILE A 193 -5.40 -16.42 -3.61
N HIS A 194 -5.67 -17.60 -4.16
CA HIS A 194 -4.82 -18.21 -5.19
C HIS A 194 -4.73 -17.34 -6.44
N ASN A 195 -5.87 -16.83 -6.93
CA ASN A 195 -5.91 -15.91 -8.06
C ASN A 195 -5.07 -14.66 -7.80
N SER A 196 -5.20 -14.07 -6.62
CA SER A 196 -4.48 -12.86 -6.23
C SER A 196 -2.95 -13.03 -6.26
N ASN A 197 -2.44 -14.24 -6.11
CA ASN A 197 -1.01 -14.57 -6.12
C ASN A 197 -0.50 -15.19 -7.43
N SER A 198 -1.38 -15.46 -8.40
CA SER A 198 -1.01 -16.12 -9.66
C SER A 198 -1.36 -15.33 -10.92
N MET A 199 -2.18 -14.29 -10.81
CA MET A 199 -2.64 -13.51 -11.97
C MET A 199 -1.62 -12.45 -12.37
N HIS A 200 -0.76 -12.74 -13.33
CA HIS A 200 0.23 -11.81 -13.87
C HIS A 200 -0.39 -10.88 -14.93
N SER A 201 -1.06 -9.82 -14.52
CA SER A 201 -1.73 -8.87 -15.44
C SER A 201 -1.11 -7.49 -15.47
N ARG A 202 -0.21 -7.16 -14.55
CA ARG A 202 0.47 -5.86 -14.49
C ARG A 202 1.73 -5.86 -15.34
N GLY A 203 1.73 -5.10 -16.45
CA GLY A 203 2.89 -4.98 -17.32
C GLY A 203 3.43 -6.32 -17.86
N GLY A 204 2.60 -7.38 -17.83
CA GLY A 204 2.96 -8.70 -18.34
C GLY A 204 3.86 -9.57 -17.44
N GLY A 205 4.24 -9.10 -16.26
CA GLY A 205 5.18 -9.84 -15.39
C GLY A 205 4.89 -9.75 -13.89
N GLN A 206 3.90 -8.96 -13.46
CA GLN A 206 3.55 -8.78 -12.05
C GLN A 206 2.13 -9.19 -11.75
N VAL A 207 1.90 -9.66 -10.52
CA VAL A 207 0.56 -9.70 -9.96
C VAL A 207 0.11 -8.29 -9.59
N PRO A 208 -1.19 -7.95 -9.69
CA PRO A 208 -1.70 -6.65 -9.27
C PRO A 208 -1.44 -6.39 -7.78
N PHE A 209 -1.08 -5.15 -7.44
CA PHE A 209 -1.03 -4.71 -6.04
C PHE A 209 -2.44 -4.47 -5.52
N ILE A 210 -2.97 -5.43 -4.82
CA ILE A 210 -4.34 -5.42 -4.34
C ILE A 210 -4.41 -5.48 -2.82
N SER A 211 -5.40 -4.79 -2.26
CA SER A 211 -5.74 -4.84 -0.84
C SER A 211 -7.24 -4.95 -0.64
N ILE A 212 -7.64 -5.41 0.53
CA ILE A 212 -9.04 -5.50 0.95
C ILE A 212 -9.17 -5.02 2.39
N ASN A 213 -10.23 -4.24 2.66
CA ASN A 213 -10.61 -3.80 3.99
C ASN A 213 -11.87 -4.55 4.41
N TYR A 214 -11.91 -5.11 5.63
CA TYR A 214 -13.01 -5.91 6.13
C TYR A 214 -12.98 -6.00 7.66
N GLY A 215 -14.00 -6.56 8.29
CA GLY A 215 -14.06 -6.85 9.72
C GLY A 215 -15.26 -6.25 10.44
N THR A 216 -16.01 -5.34 9.81
CA THR A 216 -17.08 -4.58 10.47
C THR A 216 -18.50 -5.09 10.17
N ASP A 217 -18.70 -6.00 9.24
CA ASP A 217 -20.02 -6.58 8.99
C ASP A 217 -20.40 -7.59 10.10
N THR A 218 -21.46 -7.27 10.84
CA THR A 218 -21.99 -8.13 11.92
C THR A 218 -23.11 -9.07 11.47
N SER A 219 -23.50 -9.02 10.20
CA SER A 219 -24.48 -9.96 9.64
C SER A 219 -23.94 -11.39 9.66
N LYS A 220 -24.84 -12.39 9.68
CA LYS A 220 -24.46 -13.80 9.65
C LYS A 220 -23.61 -14.14 8.42
N GLU A 221 -23.93 -13.53 7.30
CA GLU A 221 -23.28 -13.69 6.00
C GLU A 221 -21.89 -13.03 5.98
N GLY A 222 -21.78 -11.80 6.44
CA GLY A 222 -20.51 -11.08 6.52
C GLY A 222 -19.55 -11.73 7.49
N ARG A 223 -20.01 -12.12 8.67
CA ARG A 223 -19.23 -12.89 9.65
C ARG A 223 -18.71 -14.22 9.07
N LEU A 224 -19.54 -14.92 8.27
CA LEU A 224 -19.11 -16.13 7.60
C LEU A 224 -17.99 -15.83 6.59
N LEU A 225 -18.16 -14.82 5.76
CA LEU A 225 -17.15 -14.42 4.79
C LEU A 225 -15.81 -14.07 5.46
N ILE A 226 -15.83 -13.23 6.51
CA ILE A 226 -14.64 -12.85 7.28
C ILE A 226 -13.93 -14.11 7.82
N ARG A 227 -14.68 -15.01 8.44
CA ARG A 227 -14.14 -16.26 9.01
C ARG A 227 -13.49 -17.14 7.94
N GLN A 228 -14.15 -17.32 6.81
CA GLN A 228 -13.63 -18.19 5.74
C GLN A 228 -12.43 -17.57 5.02
N LEU A 229 -12.41 -16.25 4.86
CA LEU A 229 -11.25 -15.53 4.32
C LEU A 229 -10.02 -15.71 5.22
N LEU A 230 -10.16 -15.52 6.53
CA LEU A 230 -9.07 -15.70 7.49
C LEU A 230 -8.57 -17.16 7.51
N ARG A 231 -9.48 -18.15 7.49
CA ARG A 231 -9.12 -19.57 7.43
C ARG A 231 -8.39 -19.95 6.14
N ALA A 232 -8.86 -19.46 4.99
CA ALA A 232 -8.20 -19.68 3.71
C ALA A 232 -6.81 -19.05 3.69
N THR A 233 -6.65 -17.86 4.30
CA THR A 233 -5.35 -17.21 4.49
C THR A 233 -4.42 -18.05 5.37
N GLN A 234 -4.92 -18.60 6.48
CA GLN A 234 -4.12 -19.48 7.34
C GLN A 234 -3.68 -20.76 6.64
N ALA A 235 -4.53 -21.34 5.78
CA ALA A 235 -4.19 -22.52 4.99
C ALA A 235 -3.01 -22.23 4.04
N GLY A 236 -2.95 -21.03 3.49
CA GLY A 236 -1.90 -20.65 2.53
C GLY A 236 -2.21 -21.11 1.11
N LEU A 237 -1.17 -21.08 0.24
CA LEU A 237 -1.27 -21.56 -1.13
C LEU A 237 -1.09 -23.08 -1.18
N GLY A 238 -1.14 -23.68 -2.37
CA GLY A 238 -1.25 -25.12 -2.58
C GLY A 238 -0.28 -26.04 -1.84
N LYS A 239 0.90 -25.56 -1.44
CA LYS A 239 1.86 -26.28 -0.58
C LYS A 239 2.07 -25.61 0.77
N GLY A 240 1.12 -24.79 1.22
CA GLY A 240 1.19 -24.05 2.47
C GLY A 240 2.06 -22.77 2.42
N GLU A 241 2.41 -22.28 1.23
CA GLU A 241 3.12 -21.01 1.08
C GLU A 241 2.31 -19.85 1.64
N THR A 242 2.97 -18.86 2.20
CA THR A 242 2.30 -17.64 2.69
C THR A 242 1.84 -16.79 1.51
N PRO A 243 0.54 -16.48 1.37
CA PRO A 243 0.06 -15.61 0.31
C PRO A 243 0.56 -14.18 0.54
N ILE A 244 0.99 -13.52 -0.55
CA ILE A 244 1.44 -12.11 -0.52
C ILE A 244 0.24 -11.18 -0.71
N PHE A 245 -0.67 -11.54 -1.59
CA PHE A 245 -1.87 -10.78 -1.92
C PHE A 245 -3.16 -11.57 -1.65
N PRO A 246 -4.26 -10.87 -1.40
CA PRO A 246 -4.37 -9.41 -1.17
C PRO A 246 -3.71 -9.01 0.14
N ILE A 247 -3.21 -7.76 0.22
CA ILE A 247 -2.88 -7.15 1.51
C ILE A 247 -4.19 -7.00 2.28
N GLN A 248 -4.31 -7.68 3.40
CA GLN A 248 -5.51 -7.72 4.20
C GLN A 248 -5.45 -6.68 5.31
N ILE A 249 -6.52 -5.92 5.46
CA ILE A 249 -6.66 -4.84 6.42
C ILE A 249 -7.91 -5.09 7.25
N PHE A 250 -7.70 -5.54 8.49
CA PHE A 250 -8.79 -5.81 9.43
C PHE A 250 -9.16 -4.50 10.15
N LYS A 251 -10.39 -4.06 9.95
CA LYS A 251 -10.93 -2.85 10.58
C LYS A 251 -11.32 -3.13 12.02
N LEU A 252 -10.76 -2.37 12.96
CA LEU A 252 -11.10 -2.43 14.38
C LEU A 252 -11.99 -1.25 14.76
N LYS A 253 -13.11 -1.56 15.41
CA LYS A 253 -14.12 -0.59 15.83
C LYS A 253 -14.76 -1.01 17.15
N LYS A 254 -14.81 -0.10 18.12
CA LYS A 254 -15.52 -0.32 19.39
C LYS A 254 -17.00 -0.55 19.15
N GLY A 255 -17.58 -1.48 19.90
CA GLY A 255 -18.97 -1.89 19.72
C GLY A 255 -19.20 -2.86 18.56
N VAL A 256 -18.13 -3.22 17.81
CA VAL A 256 -18.21 -4.17 16.68
C VAL A 256 -17.30 -5.37 16.89
N ASN A 257 -16.00 -5.16 17.17
CA ASN A 257 -15.02 -6.25 17.23
C ASN A 257 -13.81 -5.97 18.13
N PHE A 258 -13.78 -4.88 18.90
CA PHE A 258 -12.61 -4.49 19.68
C PHE A 258 -12.65 -4.97 21.12
N GLU A 259 -13.84 -4.97 21.74
CA GLU A 259 -14.06 -5.38 23.14
C GLU A 259 -14.61 -6.81 23.20
N GLU A 260 -14.34 -7.55 24.28
CA GLU A 260 -14.79 -8.95 24.46
C GLU A 260 -16.30 -9.15 24.30
N SER A 261 -17.09 -8.12 24.63
CA SER A 261 -18.54 -8.14 24.48
C SER A 261 -19.06 -7.86 23.07
N ASP A 262 -18.18 -7.48 22.16
CA ASP A 262 -18.56 -7.06 20.81
C ASP A 262 -18.95 -8.26 19.93
N PRO A 263 -19.91 -8.11 19.00
CA PRO A 263 -20.46 -9.22 18.21
C PRO A 263 -19.44 -9.92 17.31
N ASN A 264 -18.37 -9.25 16.88
CA ASN A 264 -17.32 -9.79 16.03
C ASN A 264 -15.97 -9.98 16.77
N TYR A 265 -15.96 -10.00 18.09
CA TYR A 265 -14.73 -10.18 18.86
C TYR A 265 -14.02 -11.51 18.55
N ASP A 266 -14.78 -12.61 18.38
CA ASP A 266 -14.23 -13.90 17.96
C ASP A 266 -13.51 -13.85 16.59
N LEU A 267 -13.92 -12.94 15.71
CA LEU A 267 -13.26 -12.72 14.42
C LEU A 267 -11.98 -11.86 14.57
N PHE A 268 -11.93 -10.98 15.57
CA PHE A 268 -10.68 -10.29 15.91
C PHE A 268 -9.65 -11.27 16.50
N GLU A 269 -10.05 -12.19 17.38
CA GLU A 269 -9.17 -13.24 17.88
C GLU A 269 -8.62 -14.10 16.73
N LEU A 270 -9.49 -14.49 15.79
CA LEU A 270 -9.08 -15.25 14.60
C LEU A 270 -8.15 -14.43 13.67
N ALA A 271 -8.35 -13.11 13.59
CA ALA A 271 -7.46 -12.21 12.84
C ALA A 271 -6.07 -12.14 13.48
N LEU A 272 -5.98 -12.06 14.82
CA LEU A 272 -4.71 -12.12 15.56
C LEU A 272 -3.99 -13.46 15.34
N GLU A 273 -4.73 -14.57 15.39
CA GLU A 273 -4.18 -15.90 15.09
C GLU A 273 -3.64 -15.97 13.65
N THR A 274 -4.37 -15.41 12.70
CA THR A 274 -3.96 -15.37 11.28
C THR A 274 -2.71 -14.53 11.09
N THR A 275 -2.64 -13.33 11.72
CA THR A 275 -1.46 -12.47 11.70
C THR A 275 -0.24 -13.19 12.28
N ALA A 276 -0.41 -13.91 13.39
CA ALA A 276 0.66 -14.69 14.01
C ALA A 276 1.23 -15.78 13.08
N LYS A 277 0.42 -16.34 12.20
CA LYS A 277 0.83 -17.40 11.25
C LYS A 277 1.35 -16.86 9.93
N ARG A 278 0.82 -15.71 9.44
CA ARG A 278 0.94 -15.30 8.03
C ARG A 278 1.33 -13.84 7.81
N LEU A 279 1.60 -13.06 8.84
CA LEU A 279 1.88 -11.60 8.78
C LEU A 279 0.68 -10.73 8.35
N PHE A 280 -0.45 -11.31 8.01
CA PHE A 280 -1.71 -10.64 7.70
C PHE A 280 -2.85 -11.21 8.56
N PRO A 281 -3.90 -10.40 8.80
CA PRO A 281 -4.11 -9.01 8.38
C PRO A 281 -3.27 -7.99 9.14
N ASN A 282 -3.14 -6.78 8.55
CA ASN A 282 -2.81 -5.56 9.26
C ASN A 282 -4.06 -5.03 9.97
N PHE A 283 -3.91 -4.07 10.87
CA PHE A 283 -5.01 -3.51 11.65
C PHE A 283 -5.20 -2.02 11.35
N SER A 284 -6.44 -1.61 11.04
CA SER A 284 -6.83 -0.22 10.95
C SER A 284 -7.78 0.13 12.09
N PHE A 285 -7.58 1.30 12.70
CA PHE A 285 -8.27 1.74 13.90
C PHE A 285 -9.28 2.84 13.53
N LEU A 286 -10.56 2.46 13.44
CA LEU A 286 -11.62 3.37 13.03
C LEU A 286 -11.90 4.45 14.08
N ASP A 287 -11.68 4.13 15.35
CA ASP A 287 -11.90 5.03 16.48
C ASP A 287 -10.74 6.02 16.75
N ALA A 288 -9.63 5.93 15.98
CA ALA A 288 -8.60 6.96 16.05
C ALA A 288 -9.22 8.33 15.73
N PRO A 289 -8.99 9.40 16.52
CA PRO A 289 -9.76 10.66 16.40
C PRO A 289 -9.79 11.24 14.98
N PHE A 290 -8.64 11.19 14.28
CA PHE A 290 -8.54 11.68 12.90
C PHE A 290 -9.17 10.75 11.85
N ASN A 291 -9.57 9.54 12.21
CA ASN A 291 -10.38 8.63 11.40
C ASN A 291 -11.88 8.78 11.76
N ALA A 292 -12.20 8.80 13.04
CA ALA A 292 -13.56 8.90 13.53
C ALA A 292 -14.27 10.21 13.12
N MET A 293 -13.50 11.30 12.93
CA MET A 293 -14.06 12.60 12.52
C MET A 293 -14.78 12.56 11.15
N HIS A 294 -14.47 11.59 10.30
CA HIS A 294 -15.09 11.43 8.98
C HIS A 294 -16.32 10.50 9.00
N TYR A 295 -16.55 9.80 10.12
CA TYR A 295 -17.63 8.82 10.22
C TYR A 295 -18.97 9.50 10.48
N ASP A 296 -19.93 9.31 9.56
CA ASP A 296 -21.27 9.89 9.61
C ASP A 296 -22.38 8.88 9.98
N GLY A 297 -22.00 7.68 10.42
CA GLY A 297 -22.91 6.58 10.74
C GLY A 297 -23.10 5.55 9.64
N ARG A 298 -22.62 5.82 8.42
CA ARG A 298 -22.70 4.90 7.27
C ARG A 298 -21.38 4.15 7.07
N PRO A 299 -21.42 2.85 6.70
CA PRO A 299 -20.20 2.08 6.41
C PRO A 299 -19.31 2.72 5.32
N GLU A 300 -19.89 3.42 4.34
CA GLU A 300 -19.18 4.09 3.25
C GLU A 300 -18.31 5.25 3.71
N SER A 301 -18.57 5.79 4.89
CA SER A 301 -17.78 6.86 5.52
C SER A 301 -16.69 6.35 6.46
N GLU A 302 -16.60 5.04 6.67
CA GLU A 302 -15.50 4.45 7.42
C GLU A 302 -14.17 4.60 6.69
N VAL A 303 -13.11 4.92 7.43
CA VAL A 303 -11.79 5.00 6.85
C VAL A 303 -11.35 3.66 6.24
N CYS A 304 -10.70 3.73 5.09
CA CYS A 304 -10.12 2.58 4.41
C CYS A 304 -8.69 2.92 3.98
N TYR A 305 -7.81 1.94 4.15
CA TYR A 305 -6.43 2.07 3.70
C TYR A 305 -6.21 1.27 2.42
N MET A 306 -5.24 1.69 1.64
CA MET A 306 -4.84 1.05 0.39
C MET A 306 -3.38 0.60 0.49
N GLY A 307 -3.14 -0.65 0.11
CA GLY A 307 -1.78 -1.20 0.03
C GLY A 307 -1.02 -1.03 1.33
N CYS A 308 0.14 -0.41 1.24
CA CYS A 308 1.03 -0.27 2.38
C CYS A 308 0.61 0.85 3.35
N ARG A 309 -0.06 1.94 2.91
CA ARG A 309 -0.39 3.05 3.80
C ARG A 309 -1.36 4.11 3.28
N THR A 310 -1.69 4.16 1.99
CA THR A 310 -2.46 5.27 1.41
C THR A 310 -3.84 5.41 2.05
N ARG A 311 -4.20 6.63 2.41
CA ARG A 311 -5.47 7.03 3.01
C ARG A 311 -6.06 8.20 2.21
N VAL A 312 -7.33 8.06 1.80
CA VAL A 312 -8.05 9.08 1.05
C VAL A 312 -9.43 9.24 1.68
N MET A 313 -9.66 10.31 2.44
CA MET A 313 -10.93 10.56 3.14
C MET A 313 -11.47 11.97 2.89
N ALA A 314 -10.82 13.01 3.40
CA ALA A 314 -11.26 14.39 3.21
C ALA A 314 -11.48 14.72 1.73
N ASN A 315 -12.54 15.47 1.41
CA ASN A 315 -12.91 15.80 0.05
C ASN A 315 -13.67 17.12 -0.03
N ILE A 316 -13.06 18.12 -0.62
CA ILE A 316 -13.71 19.42 -0.84
C ILE A 316 -14.65 19.44 -2.07
N HIS A 317 -14.66 18.37 -2.87
CA HIS A 317 -15.45 18.25 -4.10
C HIS A 317 -16.61 17.25 -3.99
N GLY A 318 -16.92 16.76 -2.79
CA GLY A 318 -18.01 15.80 -2.58
C GLY A 318 -17.98 15.15 -1.22
N GLU A 319 -18.54 13.95 -1.13
CA GLU A 319 -18.59 13.19 0.12
C GLU A 319 -17.20 12.78 0.61
N GLU A 320 -17.03 12.80 1.91
CA GLU A 320 -15.85 12.29 2.61
C GLU A 320 -15.90 10.76 2.69
N THR A 321 -15.50 10.12 1.63
CA THR A 321 -15.40 8.66 1.50
C THR A 321 -14.16 8.28 0.71
N ALA A 322 -13.66 7.08 0.94
CA ALA A 322 -12.59 6.51 0.12
C ALA A 322 -13.12 5.92 -1.20
N ILE A 323 -14.39 5.51 -1.24
CA ILE A 323 -15.00 4.72 -2.32
C ILE A 323 -15.06 5.50 -3.63
N GLY A 324 -14.53 4.91 -4.70
CA GLY A 324 -14.44 5.54 -6.01
C GLY A 324 -13.42 6.68 -6.09
N ARG A 325 -12.47 6.73 -5.16
CA ARG A 325 -11.44 7.76 -5.07
C ARG A 325 -10.05 7.14 -4.88
N GLY A 326 -9.02 7.96 -5.00
CA GLY A 326 -7.65 7.51 -4.82
C GLY A 326 -6.64 8.67 -4.83
N ASN A 327 -5.37 8.33 -4.77
CA ASN A 327 -4.28 9.29 -4.97
C ASN A 327 -4.00 9.43 -6.47
N ILE A 328 -3.91 10.67 -6.95
CA ILE A 328 -3.62 10.98 -8.36
C ILE A 328 -2.13 10.89 -8.61
N SER A 329 -1.34 11.55 -7.75
CA SER A 329 0.11 11.57 -7.82
C SER A 329 0.73 12.03 -6.50
N PHE A 330 1.98 11.69 -6.28
CA PHE A 330 2.72 12.18 -5.11
C PHE A 330 4.20 12.45 -5.43
N THR A 331 4.79 13.32 -4.61
CA THR A 331 6.18 13.77 -4.72
C THR A 331 6.81 13.76 -3.35
N SER A 332 8.02 13.21 -3.22
CA SER A 332 8.72 13.12 -1.93
C SER A 332 9.88 14.10 -1.81
N ILE A 333 10.09 14.60 -0.59
CA ILE A 333 11.16 15.51 -0.22
C ILE A 333 12.21 14.75 0.58
N ASN A 334 13.48 14.95 0.24
CA ASN A 334 14.63 14.49 1.00
C ASN A 334 14.91 15.49 2.14
N LEU A 335 14.39 15.20 3.34
CA LEU A 335 14.60 16.06 4.51
C LEU A 335 16.07 16.12 4.94
N VAL A 336 16.80 15.02 4.75
CA VAL A 336 18.22 14.93 5.12
C VAL A 336 19.05 15.90 4.30
N LYS A 337 18.83 15.92 2.98
CA LYS A 337 19.51 16.88 2.08
C LYS A 337 19.29 18.31 2.52
N LEU A 338 18.03 18.66 2.85
CA LEU A 338 17.71 20.00 3.33
C LEU A 338 18.44 20.34 4.63
N ALA A 339 18.52 19.38 5.57
CA ALA A 339 19.27 19.60 6.80
C ALA A 339 20.77 19.78 6.57
N LEU A 340 21.36 18.98 5.67
CA LEU A 340 22.80 19.04 5.36
C LEU A 340 23.24 20.34 4.69
N ILE A 341 22.38 20.94 3.86
CA ILE A 341 22.69 22.24 3.20
C ILE A 341 22.32 23.45 4.04
N SER A 342 21.62 23.25 5.16
CA SER A 342 21.17 24.34 6.04
C SER A 342 22.15 24.58 7.18
N GLY A 343 22.52 25.83 7.42
CA GLY A 343 23.42 26.20 8.52
C GLY A 343 22.73 26.41 9.87
N SER A 344 21.39 26.49 9.89
CA SER A 344 20.58 26.69 11.10
C SER A 344 19.18 26.08 10.96
N LYS A 345 18.45 25.99 12.08
CA LYS A 345 17.05 25.59 12.07
C LYS A 345 16.17 26.53 11.21
N GLU A 346 16.40 27.82 11.30
CA GLU A 346 15.67 28.84 10.55
C GLU A 346 15.87 28.65 9.05
N SER A 347 17.12 28.52 8.61
CA SER A 347 17.47 28.26 7.20
C SER A 347 16.91 26.92 6.69
N PHE A 348 16.83 25.91 7.57
CA PHE A 348 16.16 24.65 7.23
C PHE A 348 14.67 24.85 6.94
N PHE A 349 13.94 25.59 7.77
CA PHE A 349 12.52 25.84 7.54
C PHE A 349 12.27 26.74 6.32
N GLU A 350 13.14 27.68 6.02
CA GLU A 350 13.08 28.48 4.78
C GLU A 350 13.25 27.57 3.55
N SER A 351 14.25 26.69 3.57
CA SER A 351 14.48 25.72 2.51
C SER A 351 13.31 24.73 2.38
N LEU A 352 12.81 24.21 3.49
CA LEU A 352 11.66 23.31 3.52
C LEU A 352 10.43 23.99 2.91
N ASN A 353 10.15 25.25 3.28
CA ASN A 353 9.04 26.00 2.70
C ASN A 353 9.18 26.12 1.18
N HIS A 354 10.36 26.51 0.70
CA HIS A 354 10.63 26.67 -0.73
C HIS A 354 10.40 25.37 -1.51
N TYR A 355 10.94 24.24 -1.03
CA TYR A 355 10.84 22.95 -1.74
C TYR A 355 9.49 22.27 -1.59
N VAL A 356 8.74 22.51 -0.50
CA VAL A 356 7.33 22.10 -0.41
C VAL A 356 6.50 22.85 -1.45
N ASP A 357 6.69 24.18 -1.61
CA ASP A 357 5.99 24.97 -2.63
C ASP A 357 6.35 24.53 -4.06
N LEU A 358 7.61 24.17 -4.30
CA LEU A 358 8.03 23.60 -5.58
C LEU A 358 7.39 22.22 -5.84
N GLY A 359 7.28 21.38 -4.82
CA GLY A 359 6.58 20.10 -4.89
C GLY A 359 5.08 20.25 -5.18
N ILE A 360 4.41 21.22 -4.54
CA ILE A 360 3.02 21.57 -4.84
C ILE A 360 2.88 22.00 -6.30
N ARG A 361 3.75 22.86 -6.78
CA ARG A 361 3.76 23.29 -8.20
C ARG A 361 3.92 22.10 -9.15
N GLN A 362 4.85 21.19 -8.86
CA GLN A 362 5.06 19.99 -9.67
C GLN A 362 3.79 19.11 -9.71
N LEU A 363 3.08 18.96 -8.58
CA LEU A 363 1.82 18.22 -8.54
C LEU A 363 0.73 18.92 -9.36
N LEU A 364 0.65 20.25 -9.34
CA LEU A 364 -0.27 21.02 -10.17
C LEU A 364 0.06 20.89 -11.66
N GLU A 365 1.34 20.92 -12.05
CA GLU A 365 1.78 20.70 -13.44
C GLU A 365 1.33 19.29 -13.92
N ARG A 366 1.52 18.27 -13.10
CA ARG A 366 1.08 16.91 -13.42
C ARG A 366 -0.44 16.78 -13.47
N PHE A 367 -1.16 17.37 -12.53
CA PHE A 367 -2.62 17.40 -12.53
C PHE A 367 -3.17 18.08 -13.80
N ALA A 368 -2.61 19.24 -14.19
CA ALA A 368 -2.98 19.93 -15.42
C ALA A 368 -2.75 19.04 -16.65
N TYR A 369 -1.64 18.32 -16.70
CA TYR A 369 -1.35 17.37 -17.78
C TYR A 369 -2.36 16.19 -17.79
N GLN A 370 -2.62 15.56 -16.65
CA GLN A 370 -3.59 14.48 -16.53
C GLN A 370 -5.01 14.94 -16.91
N SER A 371 -5.36 16.16 -16.57
CA SER A 371 -6.65 16.79 -16.92
C SER A 371 -6.87 16.96 -18.43
N THR A 372 -5.82 16.91 -19.26
CA THR A 372 -5.97 16.92 -20.73
C THR A 372 -6.44 15.60 -21.32
N LYS A 373 -6.45 14.54 -20.53
CA LYS A 373 -6.82 13.20 -21.02
C LYS A 373 -8.31 13.09 -21.25
N LYS A 374 -8.67 12.13 -22.11
CA LYS A 374 -10.05 11.80 -22.48
C LYS A 374 -10.49 10.49 -21.84
N ALA A 375 -11.77 10.39 -21.49
CA ALA A 375 -12.34 9.21 -20.85
C ALA A 375 -12.12 7.93 -21.68
N ARG A 376 -12.12 8.00 -23.01
CA ARG A 376 -11.85 6.84 -23.90
C ARG A 376 -10.51 6.15 -23.66
N GLY A 377 -9.50 6.86 -23.14
CA GLY A 377 -8.19 6.28 -22.82
C GLY A 377 -8.20 5.36 -21.59
N PHE A 378 -9.26 5.41 -20.78
CA PHE A 378 -9.37 4.73 -19.50
C PHE A 378 -10.75 4.08 -19.35
N GLN A 379 -11.18 3.31 -20.36
CA GLN A 379 -12.55 2.83 -20.47
C GLN A 379 -13.04 2.09 -19.22
N PHE A 380 -12.28 1.09 -18.73
CA PHE A 380 -12.71 0.36 -17.53
C PHE A 380 -12.76 1.28 -16.31
N PHE A 381 -11.74 2.11 -16.11
CA PHE A 381 -11.59 2.96 -14.93
C PHE A 381 -12.72 3.98 -14.78
N TYR A 382 -13.11 4.64 -15.87
CA TYR A 382 -14.18 5.63 -15.83
C TYR A 382 -15.54 5.04 -16.16
N SER A 383 -15.70 4.37 -17.30
CA SER A 383 -17.03 3.95 -17.75
C SER A 383 -17.69 2.90 -16.86
N GLN A 384 -16.89 2.11 -16.11
CA GLN A 384 -17.44 1.16 -15.13
C GLN A 384 -17.59 1.77 -13.73
N GLY A 385 -17.29 3.06 -13.56
CA GLY A 385 -17.45 3.77 -12.29
C GLY A 385 -16.44 3.41 -11.23
N VAL A 386 -15.24 2.90 -11.61
CA VAL A 386 -14.14 2.69 -10.64
C VAL A 386 -13.75 4.02 -10.02
N TRP A 387 -13.68 5.09 -10.82
CA TRP A 387 -13.49 6.44 -10.35
C TRP A 387 -14.82 7.20 -10.32
N ARG A 388 -15.11 7.80 -9.19
CA ARG A 388 -16.38 8.48 -8.90
C ARG A 388 -16.73 9.53 -9.95
N GLY A 389 -17.92 9.40 -10.54
CA GLY A 389 -18.42 10.27 -11.61
C GLY A 389 -17.97 9.89 -13.02
N GLY A 390 -17.04 8.93 -13.14
CA GLY A 390 -16.53 8.48 -14.44
C GLY A 390 -17.60 7.85 -15.32
N GLU A 391 -18.57 7.16 -14.73
CA GLU A 391 -19.69 6.51 -15.42
C GLU A 391 -20.64 7.49 -16.14
N LYS A 392 -20.51 8.78 -15.86
CA LYS A 392 -21.31 9.84 -16.50
C LYS A 392 -20.63 10.43 -17.74
N LEU A 393 -19.34 10.15 -17.93
CA LEU A 393 -18.56 10.72 -19.04
C LEU A 393 -18.80 9.97 -20.33
N GLN A 394 -18.88 10.74 -21.43
CA GLN A 394 -18.79 10.21 -22.78
C GLN A 394 -17.32 9.97 -23.17
N PRO A 395 -17.02 9.10 -24.15
CA PRO A 395 -15.62 8.78 -24.51
C PRO A 395 -14.73 9.99 -24.81
N GLU A 396 -15.28 11.05 -25.40
CA GLU A 396 -14.55 12.27 -25.77
C GLU A 396 -14.51 13.34 -24.68
N ASP A 397 -15.18 13.12 -23.55
CA ASP A 397 -15.18 14.08 -22.45
C ASP A 397 -13.80 14.14 -21.78
N SER A 398 -13.45 15.34 -21.29
CA SER A 398 -12.28 15.55 -20.44
C SER A 398 -12.50 14.94 -19.06
N VAL A 399 -11.46 14.36 -18.49
CA VAL A 399 -11.49 13.80 -17.12
C VAL A 399 -11.25 14.86 -16.05
N ALA A 400 -10.98 16.12 -16.42
CA ALA A 400 -10.53 17.17 -15.50
C ALA A 400 -11.42 17.34 -14.26
N GLU A 401 -12.75 17.40 -14.43
CA GLU A 401 -13.66 17.64 -13.29
C GLU A 401 -13.71 16.46 -12.32
N ILE A 402 -13.72 15.23 -12.82
CA ILE A 402 -13.78 14.05 -11.95
C ILE A 402 -12.44 13.76 -11.27
N LEU A 403 -11.30 14.17 -11.86
CA LEU A 403 -10.00 14.04 -11.21
C LEU A 403 -9.88 14.86 -9.92
N LYS A 404 -10.63 15.96 -9.77
CA LYS A 404 -10.67 16.75 -8.53
C LYS A 404 -11.11 15.95 -7.31
N GLN A 405 -11.78 14.80 -7.51
CA GLN A 405 -12.14 13.88 -6.43
C GLN A 405 -10.93 13.17 -5.77
N GLY A 406 -9.82 13.07 -6.47
CA GLY A 406 -8.61 12.42 -5.97
C GLY A 406 -7.72 13.36 -5.16
N THR A 407 -6.62 12.81 -4.61
CA THR A 407 -5.66 13.56 -3.79
C THR A 407 -4.33 13.77 -4.52
N LEU A 408 -3.69 14.91 -4.24
CA LEU A 408 -2.32 15.23 -4.59
C LEU A 408 -1.49 15.23 -3.30
N SER A 409 -0.38 14.50 -3.25
CA SER A 409 0.32 14.30 -1.99
C SER A 409 1.78 14.72 -2.03
N ILE A 410 2.22 15.42 -0.98
CA ILE A 410 3.64 15.56 -0.66
C ILE A 410 4.02 14.48 0.34
N GLY A 411 5.15 13.85 0.12
CA GLY A 411 5.76 12.89 1.04
C GLY A 411 7.13 13.35 1.52
N PHE A 412 7.73 12.61 2.43
CA PHE A 412 9.06 12.89 2.95
C PHE A 412 9.80 11.62 3.38
N ILE A 413 11.13 11.68 3.37
CA ILE A 413 12.03 10.60 3.77
C ILE A 413 13.11 11.16 4.69
N GLY A 414 13.57 10.34 5.66
CA GLY A 414 14.75 10.62 6.45
C GLY A 414 14.53 11.62 7.58
N LEU A 415 13.35 11.64 8.22
CA LEU A 415 13.12 12.52 9.37
C LEU A 415 14.12 12.25 10.50
N ALA A 416 14.44 10.99 10.76
CA ALA A 416 15.40 10.63 11.82
C ALA A 416 16.79 11.21 11.55
N GLU A 417 17.33 10.96 10.37
CA GLU A 417 18.66 11.45 9.97
C GLU A 417 18.69 12.98 9.81
N CYS A 418 17.58 13.59 9.36
CA CYS A 418 17.42 15.05 9.35
C CYS A 418 17.54 15.63 10.75
N LEU A 419 16.89 15.02 11.75
CA LEU A 419 16.97 15.46 13.14
C LEU A 419 18.39 15.26 13.72
N VAL A 420 19.06 14.17 13.39
CA VAL A 420 20.47 13.98 13.79
C VAL A 420 21.34 15.08 13.19
N ALA A 421 21.17 15.42 11.91
CA ALA A 421 21.92 16.49 11.27
C ALA A 421 21.67 17.87 11.92
N LEU A 422 20.44 18.15 12.37
CA LEU A 422 20.08 19.44 12.99
C LEU A 422 20.39 19.52 14.50
N THR A 423 20.32 18.40 15.23
CA THR A 423 20.35 18.40 16.72
C THR A 423 21.33 17.43 17.33
N GLY A 424 21.91 16.54 16.54
CA GLY A 424 22.79 15.45 17.02
C GLY A 424 22.04 14.21 17.49
N LYS A 425 20.70 14.19 17.53
CA LYS A 425 19.88 13.05 18.00
C LYS A 425 18.60 12.91 17.19
N HIS A 426 18.14 11.69 16.96
CA HIS A 426 16.85 11.47 16.35
C HIS A 426 15.68 11.44 17.36
N HIS A 427 14.46 11.46 16.88
CA HIS A 427 13.22 11.58 17.68
C HIS A 427 12.89 10.37 18.57
N GLY A 428 13.60 9.26 18.43
CA GLY A 428 13.52 8.13 19.37
C GLY A 428 14.41 8.26 20.59
N GLU A 429 15.42 9.14 20.55
CA GLU A 429 16.45 9.29 21.58
C GLU A 429 16.17 10.42 22.57
N ASP A 430 15.52 11.50 22.08
CA ASP A 430 15.39 12.74 22.84
C ASP A 430 14.06 13.42 22.59
N LYS A 431 13.47 13.99 23.66
CA LYS A 431 12.17 14.69 23.58
C LYS A 431 12.23 15.98 22.76
N ASN A 432 13.35 16.71 22.79
CA ASN A 432 13.48 17.96 22.00
C ASN A 432 13.55 17.64 20.52
N SER A 433 14.28 16.61 20.13
CA SER A 433 14.31 16.10 18.77
C SER A 433 12.95 15.56 18.33
N TRP A 434 12.22 14.89 19.23
CA TRP A 434 10.84 14.46 18.96
C TRP A 434 9.91 15.66 18.73
N ASN A 435 9.99 16.71 19.57
CA ASN A 435 9.22 17.94 19.41
C ASN A 435 9.54 18.63 18.06
N LEU A 436 10.81 18.72 17.71
CA LEU A 436 11.24 19.30 16.41
C LEU A 436 10.74 18.44 15.23
N GLY A 437 10.78 17.11 15.35
CA GLY A 437 10.21 16.22 14.34
C GLY A 437 8.72 16.47 14.12
N ASN A 438 7.95 16.63 15.20
CA ASN A 438 6.53 17.00 15.11
C ASN A 438 6.34 18.38 14.48
N GLU A 439 7.17 19.37 14.84
CA GLU A 439 7.11 20.71 14.27
C GLU A 439 7.34 20.69 12.74
N ILE A 440 8.34 19.92 12.27
CA ILE A 440 8.64 19.74 10.84
C ILE A 440 7.44 19.12 10.11
N VAL A 441 6.93 18.01 10.60
CA VAL A 441 5.81 17.29 9.94
C VAL A 441 4.52 18.12 10.01
N ALA A 442 4.26 18.79 11.13
CA ALA A 442 3.11 19.71 11.27
C ALA A 442 3.23 20.93 10.33
N PHE A 443 4.44 21.44 10.11
CA PHE A 443 4.68 22.50 9.13
C PHE A 443 4.30 22.03 7.72
N MET A 444 4.77 20.86 7.30
CA MET A 444 4.44 20.29 6.00
C MET A 444 2.93 20.04 5.87
N ARG A 445 2.27 19.56 6.93
CA ARG A 445 0.83 19.36 6.94
C ARG A 445 0.07 20.68 6.74
N ARG A 446 0.40 21.74 7.46
CA ARG A 446 -0.21 23.08 7.28
C ARG A 446 -0.05 23.59 5.86
N LYS A 447 1.10 23.35 5.20
CA LYS A 447 1.30 23.71 3.79
C LYS A 447 0.33 22.96 2.87
N MET A 448 0.01 21.70 3.16
CA MET A 448 -0.98 20.94 2.38
C MET A 448 -2.40 21.47 2.59
N ASP A 449 -2.75 21.81 3.83
CA ASP A 449 -4.05 22.41 4.14
C ASP A 449 -4.20 23.76 3.43
N GLN A 450 -3.18 24.63 3.47
CA GLN A 450 -3.14 25.91 2.73
C GLN A 450 -3.25 25.71 1.20
N ALA A 451 -2.52 24.73 0.65
CA ALA A 451 -2.61 24.42 -0.78
C ALA A 451 -4.02 23.94 -1.18
N THR A 452 -4.71 23.20 -0.30
CA THR A 452 -6.10 22.80 -0.53
C THR A 452 -7.02 24.03 -0.62
N GLU A 453 -6.86 25.00 0.27
CA GLU A 453 -7.64 26.24 0.27
C GLU A 453 -7.31 27.13 -0.94
N GLU A 454 -6.02 27.28 -1.29
CA GLU A 454 -5.57 28.15 -2.36
C GLU A 454 -5.94 27.62 -3.75
N TYR A 455 -5.64 26.32 -4.01
CA TYR A 455 -5.81 25.73 -5.34
C TYR A 455 -7.14 25.01 -5.54
N GLN A 456 -7.96 24.90 -4.49
CA GLN A 456 -9.25 24.19 -4.55
C GLN A 456 -9.10 22.76 -5.10
N LEU A 457 -8.10 22.03 -4.60
CA LEU A 457 -7.83 20.61 -4.88
C LEU A 457 -7.52 19.89 -3.57
N ASN A 458 -7.73 18.59 -3.51
CA ASN A 458 -7.45 17.82 -2.29
C ASN A 458 -5.95 17.54 -2.15
N PHE A 459 -5.23 18.38 -1.40
CA PHE A 459 -3.84 18.11 -1.04
C PHE A 459 -3.73 17.32 0.27
N SER A 460 -2.69 16.50 0.40
CA SER A 460 -2.45 15.71 1.60
C SER A 460 -0.96 15.47 1.85
N LEU A 461 -0.61 15.21 3.11
CA LEU A 461 0.73 14.78 3.50
C LEU A 461 0.77 13.26 3.65
N VAL A 462 1.71 12.59 2.99
CA VAL A 462 1.89 11.13 3.07
C VAL A 462 3.23 10.77 3.71
N ALA A 463 3.21 9.79 4.59
CA ALA A 463 4.44 9.15 5.07
C ALA A 463 4.98 8.25 3.94
N THR A 464 5.95 8.71 3.16
CA THR A 464 6.42 8.05 1.94
C THR A 464 6.80 6.58 2.16
N PRO A 465 6.30 5.63 1.36
CA PRO A 465 6.84 4.28 1.26
C PRO A 465 8.15 4.35 0.47
N ALA A 466 9.29 4.44 1.16
CA ALA A 466 10.54 4.82 0.51
C ALA A 466 11.12 3.75 -0.44
N GLU A 467 10.75 2.50 -0.31
CA GLU A 467 11.25 1.40 -1.15
C GLU A 467 12.73 1.57 -1.58
N GLY A 468 13.03 1.62 -2.88
CA GLY A 468 14.37 1.89 -3.40
C GLY A 468 14.85 3.34 -3.22
N LEU A 469 13.93 4.30 -3.01
CA LEU A 469 14.26 5.72 -2.94
C LEU A 469 15.12 6.06 -1.72
N SER A 470 14.94 5.36 -0.59
CA SER A 470 15.79 5.53 0.60
C SER A 470 17.27 5.30 0.30
N GLY A 471 17.60 4.29 -0.51
CA GLY A 471 18.96 4.01 -0.96
C GLY A 471 19.46 4.99 -2.03
N LYS A 472 18.58 5.41 -2.95
CA LYS A 472 18.95 6.38 -4.00
C LYS A 472 19.32 7.73 -3.40
N PHE A 473 18.58 8.21 -2.40
CA PHE A 473 18.86 9.48 -1.74
C PHE A 473 20.20 9.46 -0.98
N ILE A 474 20.40 8.49 -0.11
CA ILE A 474 21.63 8.42 0.69
C ILE A 474 22.88 8.22 -0.16
N LYS A 475 22.81 7.42 -1.24
CA LYS A 475 23.95 7.20 -2.16
C LYS A 475 24.45 8.51 -2.76
N LYS A 476 23.53 9.39 -3.20
CA LYS A 476 23.88 10.70 -3.76
C LYS A 476 24.39 11.67 -2.68
N ASP A 477 23.72 11.70 -1.52
CA ASP A 477 24.13 12.59 -0.43
C ASP A 477 25.48 12.17 0.18
N CYS A 478 25.74 10.85 0.33
CA CYS A 478 27.03 10.36 0.77
C CYS A 478 28.16 10.68 -0.22
N ALA A 479 27.88 10.66 -1.53
CA ALA A 479 28.85 11.05 -2.55
C ALA A 479 29.20 12.55 -2.49
N GLU A 480 28.25 13.40 -2.08
CA GLU A 480 28.44 14.85 -2.01
C GLU A 480 29.03 15.32 -0.66
N PHE A 481 28.55 14.78 0.46
CA PHE A 481 28.89 15.23 1.81
C PHE A 481 29.84 14.28 2.56
N GLY A 482 30.13 13.12 2.00
CA GLY A 482 30.88 12.08 2.69
C GLY A 482 30.05 11.29 3.72
N THR A 483 30.72 10.44 4.47
CA THR A 483 30.11 9.65 5.52
C THR A 483 30.00 10.45 6.82
N ILE A 484 28.78 10.73 7.26
CA ILE A 484 28.46 11.46 8.50
C ILE A 484 27.78 10.50 9.45
N SER A 485 28.34 10.34 10.65
CA SER A 485 27.81 9.42 11.67
C SER A 485 26.36 9.74 12.04
N GLY A 486 25.48 8.74 12.04
CA GLY A 486 24.06 8.88 12.32
C GLY A 486 23.24 9.55 11.22
N VAL A 487 23.87 9.96 10.10
CA VAL A 487 23.20 10.63 8.98
C VAL A 487 23.40 9.87 7.67
N THR A 488 24.64 9.72 7.19
CA THR A 488 24.94 9.08 5.90
C THR A 488 25.80 7.81 6.02
N ASN A 489 25.90 7.23 7.21
CA ASN A 489 26.76 6.06 7.48
C ASN A 489 26.07 4.71 7.29
N HIS A 490 24.78 4.69 6.94
CA HIS A 490 24.04 3.49 6.51
C HIS A 490 23.92 3.45 4.97
N ASN A 491 23.26 2.41 4.43
CA ASN A 491 23.00 2.26 3.01
C ASN A 491 21.56 2.69 2.60
N TYR A 492 20.83 3.28 3.53
CA TYR A 492 19.45 3.73 3.36
C TYR A 492 19.14 4.86 4.35
N TYR A 493 18.15 5.71 4.00
CA TYR A 493 17.51 6.61 4.95
C TYR A 493 16.27 5.95 5.55
N THR A 494 15.98 6.31 6.79
CA THR A 494 14.75 5.86 7.47
C THR A 494 13.51 6.34 6.72
N ASN A 495 12.53 5.44 6.60
CA ASN A 495 11.25 5.77 5.96
C ASN A 495 10.49 6.82 6.76
N SER A 496 10.10 7.92 6.08
CA SER A 496 9.20 8.95 6.63
C SER A 496 9.49 9.35 8.08
N PHE A 497 8.52 9.17 8.99
CA PHE A 497 8.61 9.51 10.42
C PHE A 497 9.04 8.35 11.30
N HIS A 498 9.38 7.18 10.76
CA HIS A 498 9.71 6.02 11.59
C HIS A 498 10.95 6.26 12.43
N ILE A 499 10.97 5.62 13.60
CA ILE A 499 12.20 5.45 14.37
C ILE A 499 13.12 4.50 13.59
N PRO A 500 14.42 4.78 13.49
CA PRO A 500 15.36 3.93 12.76
C PRO A 500 15.27 2.46 13.17
N VAL A 501 15.29 1.57 12.19
CA VAL A 501 15.12 0.12 12.41
C VAL A 501 16.25 -0.49 13.24
N TYR A 502 17.41 0.14 13.26
CA TYR A 502 18.58 -0.27 14.06
C TYR A 502 18.55 0.23 15.50
N TYR A 503 17.62 1.14 15.84
CA TYR A 503 17.56 1.71 17.19
C TYR A 503 16.81 0.78 18.15
N PRO A 504 17.47 0.34 19.27
CA PRO A 504 16.83 -0.56 20.22
C PRO A 504 15.76 0.19 21.03
N ILE A 505 14.51 -0.13 20.78
CA ILE A 505 13.34 0.46 21.44
C ILE A 505 12.33 -0.63 21.77
N GLN A 506 11.57 -0.46 22.85
CA GLN A 506 10.46 -1.36 23.16
C GLN A 506 9.25 -1.08 22.25
N ALA A 507 8.47 -2.14 21.96
CA ALA A 507 7.31 -2.06 21.08
C ALA A 507 6.32 -0.95 21.48
N LEU A 508 5.99 -0.86 22.78
CA LEU A 508 5.04 0.14 23.30
C LEU A 508 5.57 1.58 23.19
N ASP A 509 6.87 1.77 23.46
CA ASP A 509 7.49 3.09 23.32
C ASP A 509 7.54 3.54 21.86
N LYS A 510 7.83 2.64 20.92
CA LYS A 510 7.78 2.94 19.50
C LYS A 510 6.37 3.37 19.07
N VAL A 511 5.35 2.61 19.46
CA VAL A 511 3.94 2.95 19.18
C VAL A 511 3.59 4.32 19.75
N ARG A 512 3.98 4.61 20.99
CA ARG A 512 3.72 5.89 21.66
C ARG A 512 4.39 7.07 20.96
N LEU A 513 5.61 6.89 20.45
CA LEU A 513 6.36 7.96 19.78
C LEU A 513 5.93 8.18 18.32
N GLU A 514 5.56 7.12 17.59
CA GLU A 514 5.14 7.22 16.18
C GLU A 514 3.65 7.59 16.00
N GLY A 515 2.77 7.17 16.93
CA GLY A 515 1.32 7.40 16.83
C GLY A 515 0.92 8.84 16.49
N PRO A 516 1.45 9.88 17.18
CA PRO A 516 1.09 11.28 16.90
C PRO A 516 1.41 11.76 15.49
N PHE A 517 2.42 11.20 14.83
CA PHE A 517 2.76 11.55 13.44
C PHE A 517 1.71 11.09 12.44
N GLN A 518 0.97 10.02 12.76
CA GLN A 518 -0.05 9.49 11.85
C GLN A 518 -1.21 10.47 11.64
N ALA A 519 -1.61 11.19 12.68
CA ALA A 519 -2.63 12.23 12.57
C ALA A 519 -2.22 13.38 11.63
N LEU A 520 -0.91 13.68 11.57
CA LEU A 520 -0.35 14.70 10.68
C LEU A 520 -0.27 14.22 9.23
N CYS A 521 -0.03 12.93 9.00
CA CYS A 521 0.11 12.32 7.68
C CYS A 521 -1.25 11.83 7.16
N ASN A 522 -2.17 12.75 6.84
CA ASN A 522 -3.55 12.45 6.44
C ASN A 522 -3.70 11.76 5.07
N GLY A 523 -2.67 11.80 4.23
CA GLY A 523 -2.60 11.11 2.92
C GLY A 523 -2.18 9.65 3.03
N GLY A 524 -1.72 9.20 4.21
CA GLY A 524 -1.36 7.82 4.46
C GLY A 524 -0.17 7.65 5.39
N HIS A 525 -0.23 6.60 6.18
CA HIS A 525 0.73 6.28 7.24
C HIS A 525 0.61 4.81 7.66
N ILE A 526 1.62 4.31 8.36
CA ILE A 526 1.59 3.00 9.03
C ILE A 526 2.67 2.98 10.11
N THR A 527 2.47 2.19 11.17
CA THR A 527 3.50 1.85 12.16
C THR A 527 3.77 0.35 12.12
N TYR A 528 5.03 -0.03 12.11
CA TYR A 528 5.49 -1.42 12.14
C TYR A 528 6.09 -1.78 13.49
N ILE A 529 5.68 -2.93 14.02
CA ILE A 529 6.31 -3.55 15.18
C ILE A 529 6.99 -4.83 14.73
N GLU A 530 8.29 -4.93 15.01
CA GLU A 530 9.12 -6.09 14.66
C GLU A 530 9.26 -6.99 15.90
N LEU A 531 8.67 -8.19 15.86
CA LEU A 531 8.75 -9.14 16.97
C LEU A 531 9.86 -10.16 16.75
N ASP A 532 10.37 -10.68 17.85
CA ASP A 532 11.28 -11.81 17.88
C ASP A 532 10.52 -13.14 18.01
N GLY A 533 10.99 -14.17 17.33
CA GLY A 533 10.49 -15.52 17.47
C GLY A 533 9.10 -15.77 16.86
N ALA A 534 8.51 -16.91 17.26
CA ALA A 534 7.24 -17.39 16.73
C ALA A 534 6.05 -16.73 17.44
N ALA A 535 5.42 -15.78 16.78
CA ALA A 535 4.24 -15.05 17.28
C ALA A 535 3.05 -15.97 17.62
N VAL A 536 2.95 -17.15 17.01
CA VAL A 536 1.87 -18.14 17.24
C VAL A 536 1.78 -18.63 18.68
N HIS A 537 2.86 -18.55 19.45
CA HIS A 537 2.90 -18.99 20.84
C HIS A 537 2.50 -17.91 21.84
N ASN A 538 2.30 -16.66 21.39
CA ASN A 538 1.99 -15.55 22.30
C ASN A 538 0.97 -14.56 21.67
N GLN A 539 -0.23 -15.04 21.38
CA GLN A 539 -1.32 -14.22 20.84
C GLN A 539 -1.71 -13.07 21.78
N LYS A 540 -1.55 -13.28 23.11
CA LYS A 540 -1.86 -12.24 24.09
C LYS A 540 -0.93 -11.02 23.95
N ALA A 541 0.34 -11.24 23.64
CA ALA A 541 1.28 -10.14 23.38
C ALA A 541 0.89 -9.39 22.08
N LEU A 542 0.46 -10.10 21.03
CA LEU A 542 -0.06 -9.46 19.82
C LEU A 542 -1.27 -8.58 20.12
N GLN A 543 -2.22 -9.11 20.90
CA GLN A 543 -3.40 -8.36 21.32
C GLN A 543 -3.03 -7.09 22.10
N GLN A 544 -2.09 -7.19 23.05
CA GLN A 544 -1.61 -6.04 23.82
C GLN A 544 -0.98 -4.96 22.93
N ILE A 545 -0.21 -5.36 21.92
CA ILE A 545 0.37 -4.43 20.96
C ILE A 545 -0.71 -3.73 20.15
N VAL A 546 -1.71 -4.47 19.66
CA VAL A 546 -2.84 -3.89 18.91
C VAL A 546 -3.67 -2.94 19.79
N GLN A 547 -3.92 -3.31 21.05
CA GLN A 547 -4.59 -2.43 22.02
C GLN A 547 -3.77 -1.16 22.30
N ALA A 548 -2.45 -1.27 22.44
CA ALA A 548 -1.57 -0.12 22.60
C ALA A 548 -1.59 0.80 21.37
N MET A 549 -1.62 0.24 20.15
CA MET A 549 -1.78 1.03 18.93
C MET A 549 -3.07 1.87 18.97
N ALA A 550 -4.19 1.26 19.38
CA ALA A 550 -5.45 1.99 19.55
C ALA A 550 -5.34 3.09 20.62
N GLN A 551 -4.72 2.79 21.77
CA GLN A 551 -4.54 3.71 22.89
C GLN A 551 -3.70 4.94 22.52
N TYR A 552 -2.64 4.75 21.73
CA TYR A 552 -1.72 5.83 21.35
C TYR A 552 -2.06 6.50 20.02
N GLY A 553 -3.29 6.29 19.52
CA GLY A 553 -3.81 7.02 18.36
C GLY A 553 -3.21 6.59 17.02
N VAL A 554 -2.74 5.37 16.90
CA VAL A 554 -2.36 4.78 15.62
C VAL A 554 -3.62 4.57 14.79
N GLY A 555 -3.62 5.00 13.52
CA GLY A 555 -4.72 4.78 12.59
C GLY A 555 -4.55 3.52 11.75
N TYR A 556 -3.28 3.12 11.50
CA TYR A 556 -2.95 1.91 10.75
C TYR A 556 -1.64 1.32 11.25
N GLY A 557 -1.65 0.05 11.58
CA GLY A 557 -0.51 -0.64 12.14
C GLY A 557 -0.33 -2.06 11.60
N SER A 558 0.88 -2.55 11.68
CA SER A 558 1.29 -3.89 11.26
C SER A 558 2.25 -4.51 12.27
N ILE A 559 2.13 -5.83 12.45
CA ILE A 559 3.05 -6.61 13.27
C ILE A 559 3.82 -7.53 12.34
N ASN A 560 5.14 -7.43 12.39
CA ASN A 560 6.07 -8.25 11.64
C ASN A 560 6.76 -9.24 12.56
N HIS A 561 6.98 -10.43 12.07
CA HIS A 561 7.75 -11.49 12.71
C HIS A 561 8.32 -12.42 11.64
N PRO A 562 9.34 -13.23 11.94
CA PRO A 562 9.83 -14.21 10.96
C PRO A 562 8.76 -15.22 10.58
N VAL A 563 8.56 -15.41 9.28
CA VAL A 563 7.75 -16.50 8.72
C VAL A 563 8.59 -17.18 7.66
N ASP A 564 9.18 -18.31 8.02
CA ASP A 564 10.05 -19.09 7.14
C ASP A 564 9.36 -20.39 6.74
N ARG A 565 9.74 -20.92 5.58
CA ARG A 565 9.22 -22.18 5.09
C ARG A 565 10.36 -23.03 4.55
N CYS A 566 10.44 -24.27 5.00
CA CYS A 566 11.32 -25.28 4.43
C CYS A 566 10.66 -25.90 3.18
N LYS A 567 11.29 -25.77 2.01
CA LYS A 567 10.79 -26.35 0.76
C LYS A 567 10.93 -27.89 0.73
N CYS A 568 11.82 -28.45 1.56
CA CYS A 568 12.04 -29.91 1.64
C CYS A 568 10.91 -30.66 2.35
N CYS A 569 10.47 -30.17 3.51
CA CYS A 569 9.47 -30.86 4.34
C CYS A 569 8.14 -30.10 4.50
N GLY A 570 8.04 -28.85 4.02
CA GLY A 570 6.85 -28.01 4.14
C GLY A 570 6.68 -27.35 5.53
N TYR A 571 7.67 -27.44 6.42
CA TYR A 571 7.61 -26.76 7.72
C TYR A 571 7.42 -25.25 7.52
N ASN A 572 6.48 -24.66 8.26
CA ASN A 572 6.24 -23.22 8.32
C ASN A 572 6.45 -22.75 9.76
N GLY A 573 7.29 -21.75 9.96
CA GLY A 573 7.62 -21.19 11.27
C GLY A 573 8.93 -20.41 11.25
N VAL A 574 9.56 -20.27 12.39
CA VAL A 574 10.89 -19.64 12.48
C VAL A 574 11.95 -20.70 12.18
N ILE A 575 12.80 -20.43 11.21
CA ILE A 575 13.96 -21.25 10.86
C ILE A 575 15.20 -20.38 11.03
N GLU A 576 16.06 -20.73 11.98
CA GLU A 576 17.32 -20.01 12.20
C GLU A 576 18.40 -20.55 11.23
N ASN A 577 19.23 -21.47 11.65
CA ASN A 577 20.31 -22.05 10.83
C ASN A 577 19.90 -23.36 10.15
N GLU A 578 18.98 -24.11 10.77
CA GLU A 578 18.49 -25.39 10.27
C GLU A 578 16.98 -25.53 10.43
N CYS A 579 16.36 -26.28 9.56
CA CYS A 579 14.93 -26.59 9.68
C CYS A 579 14.67 -27.49 10.90
N PRO A 580 13.84 -27.06 11.89
CA PRO A 580 13.58 -27.84 13.10
C PRO A 580 12.82 -29.16 12.85
N SER A 581 12.26 -29.34 11.65
CA SER A 581 11.52 -30.54 11.29
C SER A 581 12.35 -31.59 10.54
N CYS A 582 13.27 -31.18 9.65
CA CYS A 582 14.02 -32.12 8.80
C CYS A 582 15.53 -31.89 8.78
N GLY A 583 16.05 -30.93 9.56
CA GLY A 583 17.48 -30.64 9.63
C GLY A 583 18.08 -30.03 8.36
N ASN A 584 17.27 -29.50 7.44
CA ASN A 584 17.79 -28.86 6.24
C ASN A 584 18.49 -27.53 6.59
N GLU A 585 19.76 -27.39 6.21
CA GLU A 585 20.59 -26.20 6.38
C GLU A 585 20.80 -25.40 5.07
N ASP A 586 20.33 -25.94 3.93
CA ASP A 586 20.49 -25.28 2.64
C ASP A 586 19.54 -24.11 2.49
N GLU A 587 20.07 -22.88 2.53
CA GLU A 587 19.33 -21.62 2.36
C GLU A 587 18.54 -21.56 1.03
N HIS A 588 18.96 -22.23 -0.03
CA HIS A 588 18.20 -22.28 -1.30
C HIS A 588 16.88 -23.05 -1.16
N HIS A 589 16.78 -23.90 -0.15
CA HIS A 589 15.58 -24.65 0.22
C HIS A 589 14.83 -24.04 1.41
N ILE A 590 15.25 -22.89 1.91
CA ILE A 590 14.54 -22.12 2.94
C ILE A 590 13.97 -20.85 2.30
N GLU A 591 12.66 -20.72 2.33
CA GLU A 591 11.95 -19.52 1.90
C GLU A 591 11.78 -18.60 3.11
N ARG A 592 12.41 -17.42 3.06
CA ARG A 592 12.37 -16.45 4.15
C ARG A 592 11.45 -15.29 3.80
N ILE A 593 10.27 -15.28 4.41
CA ILE A 593 9.29 -14.22 4.18
C ILE A 593 9.47 -13.16 5.26
N ARG A 594 9.78 -11.95 4.79
CA ARG A 594 9.93 -10.74 5.60
C ARG A 594 9.12 -9.62 4.99
N ARG A 595 8.66 -8.71 5.82
CA ARG A 595 8.04 -7.47 5.37
C ARG A 595 9.00 -6.32 5.60
N ILE A 596 9.15 -5.46 4.60
CA ILE A 596 10.07 -4.33 4.72
C ILE A 596 9.39 -2.97 4.61
N THR A 597 8.49 -2.74 3.68
CA THR A 597 7.83 -1.44 3.48
C THR A 597 6.34 -1.52 3.16
N GLY A 598 5.70 -2.62 3.46
CA GLY A 598 4.29 -2.87 3.13
C GLY A 598 4.12 -3.99 2.12
N TYR A 599 5.17 -4.40 1.43
CA TYR A 599 5.19 -5.58 0.57
C TYR A 599 5.81 -6.76 1.30
N LEU A 600 5.25 -7.93 1.09
CA LEU A 600 5.88 -9.19 1.44
C LEU A 600 6.68 -9.68 0.24
N VAL A 601 7.90 -10.11 0.47
CA VAL A 601 8.72 -10.73 -0.57
C VAL A 601 9.27 -12.03 -0.02
N GLY A 602 8.85 -13.14 -0.60
CA GLY A 602 9.26 -14.48 -0.14
C GLY A 602 10.76 -14.73 -0.28
N ASP A 603 11.38 -14.18 -1.31
CA ASP A 603 12.81 -14.36 -1.59
C ASP A 603 13.56 -13.03 -1.48
N MET A 604 14.44 -12.94 -0.47
CA MET A 604 15.28 -11.75 -0.24
C MET A 604 16.25 -11.46 -1.40
N SER A 605 16.54 -12.43 -2.28
CA SER A 605 17.34 -12.21 -3.47
C SER A 605 16.69 -11.24 -4.47
N LYS A 606 15.39 -11.06 -4.37
CA LYS A 606 14.61 -10.09 -5.17
C LYS A 606 14.58 -8.67 -4.59
N TRP A 607 15.25 -8.44 -3.46
CA TRP A 607 15.28 -7.13 -2.82
C TRP A 607 16.44 -6.29 -3.35
N ASN A 608 16.25 -4.98 -3.47
CA ASN A 608 17.33 -4.06 -3.77
C ASN A 608 18.32 -3.97 -2.60
N SER A 609 19.51 -3.43 -2.85
CA SER A 609 20.62 -3.37 -1.88
C SER A 609 20.25 -2.63 -0.59
N ALA A 610 19.52 -1.52 -0.69
CA ALA A 610 19.09 -0.72 0.44
C ALA A 610 18.16 -1.51 1.37
N LYS A 611 17.21 -2.26 0.81
CA LYS A 611 16.27 -3.05 1.61
C LYS A 611 16.91 -4.26 2.27
N ARG A 612 17.89 -4.89 1.62
CA ARG A 612 18.70 -5.94 2.28
C ARG A 612 19.49 -5.39 3.45
N SER A 613 20.09 -4.19 3.31
CA SER A 613 20.81 -3.53 4.41
C SER A 613 19.87 -3.16 5.55
N GLU A 614 18.68 -2.62 5.24
CA GLU A 614 17.66 -2.28 6.23
C GLU A 614 17.20 -3.51 7.03
N GLU A 615 17.01 -4.67 6.40
CA GLU A 615 16.65 -5.91 7.09
C GLU A 615 17.81 -6.44 7.96
N ALA A 616 19.05 -6.34 7.49
CA ALA A 616 20.21 -6.77 8.25
C ALA A 616 20.43 -5.94 9.54
N ASP A 617 20.08 -4.64 9.48
CA ASP A 617 20.23 -3.71 10.62
C ASP A 617 19.05 -3.79 11.61
N ARG A 618 17.96 -4.50 11.29
CA ARG A 618 16.77 -4.51 12.12
C ARG A 618 16.99 -5.10 13.50
N VAL A 619 16.58 -4.33 14.51
CA VAL A 619 16.43 -4.81 15.87
C VAL A 619 14.99 -5.26 16.14
N LYS A 620 14.82 -6.22 17.01
CA LYS A 620 13.50 -6.72 17.43
C LYS A 620 13.01 -5.91 18.63
N HIS A 621 11.73 -5.53 18.59
CA HIS A 621 11.08 -4.79 19.65
C HIS A 621 10.63 -5.77 20.76
N LYS A 622 11.16 -5.60 21.95
CA LYS A 622 10.83 -6.43 23.13
C LYS A 622 9.59 -5.92 23.84
#